data_755d2dc35064cb0bb3984524dc8c1d05
#
_entry.id   755d2dc35064cb0bb3984524dc8c1d05
#
_cell.length_a   1.000
_cell.length_b   1.000
_cell.length_c   1.000
_cell.angle_alpha   90.00
_cell.angle_beta   90.00
_cell.angle_gamma   90.00
#
_symmetry.space_group_name_H-M   'P 1'
#
loop_
_entity.id
_entity.type
_entity.pdbx_description
1 polymer ?
#
loop_
_entity_poly.entity_id
_entity_poly.type
_entity_poly.pdbx_seq_one_letter_code
_entity_poly.pdbx_strand_id
1 'polypeptide(L)'
;MINLNKLKENKTFYLRVLALAVPFMLQQLIGSSVNLLDNLMVGQLGDAAIAGVASANKYYMIAMFGIMGLGGAASIFIAQYYGAKDEEHVKQSFRYSLIAAYVIILPFVVLGLFFPETIIRFFTTDAAVVAQGTAYLRIALLTYIPMTFSMTVGNAMRSVGETKIPLYTSIAAILTNAFFNYCLIFGNFGFPRWGVQGAAVATIIARVVEVIVLAIVLHKKHFIFNTKIKDLFKISSKLEKAITLKAIPLTTNEIFWSSGMSLLFKFYSTRGTEVMAGMSISGTVGDIFFTLFGGMTVATTVIISQALGANKLEEARKDAYKLLHFSQGLAVFVGLLMFGVSYIVPHWYDVTAVSMQTAETFLKIQACIFWLYMSNAQCFFILRAGGDTKSTLLMDAVFMWLVNLPVVGAVAYFTDWNVYAIYLVGQSTDFLKFFFAYGLVKKEKWVKNLSHAHEEKVPLFETPI
;
A
#
# COMPACT_ATOMS: atom_id res chain seq x y z
N MET A 1 8.78 31.96 28.93
CA MET A 1 8.64 32.57 27.60
C MET A 1 8.55 31.49 26.56
N ILE A 2 7.43 31.38 25.88
CA ILE A 2 7.23 30.43 24.78
C ILE A 2 8.11 30.88 23.62
N ASN A 3 9.06 30.04 23.21
CA ASN A 3 10.03 30.39 22.17
C ASN A 3 9.29 30.42 20.80
N LEU A 4 8.97 31.65 20.35
CA LEU A 4 8.24 31.93 19.09
C LEU A 4 8.89 31.30 17.86
N ASN A 5 10.22 31.15 17.83
CA ASN A 5 10.93 30.51 16.75
C ASN A 5 10.63 28.99 16.73
N LYS A 6 10.60 28.35 17.89
CA LYS A 6 10.26 26.91 18.02
C LYS A 6 8.81 26.62 17.62
N LEU A 7 7.88 27.55 17.89
CA LEU A 7 6.48 27.46 17.41
C LEU A 7 6.37 27.61 15.90
N LYS A 8 7.13 28.52 15.29
CA LYS A 8 7.19 28.70 13.84
C LYS A 8 7.79 27.48 13.14
N GLU A 9 8.90 26.94 13.64
CA GLU A 9 9.52 25.71 13.11
C GLU A 9 8.55 24.51 13.17
N ASN A 10 7.89 24.32 14.29
CA ASN A 10 6.90 23.24 14.43
C ASN A 10 5.71 23.43 13.46
N LYS A 11 5.20 24.65 13.29
CA LYS A 11 4.12 24.93 12.33
C LYS A 11 4.53 24.57 10.90
N THR A 12 5.72 24.97 10.48
CA THR A 12 6.26 24.66 9.14
C THR A 12 6.43 23.16 8.95
N PHE A 13 6.91 22.44 9.96
CA PHE A 13 7.03 20.99 9.94
C PHE A 13 5.67 20.31 9.72
N TYR A 14 4.67 20.63 10.54
CA TYR A 14 3.34 19.99 10.41
C TYR A 14 2.63 20.36 9.12
N LEU A 15 2.80 21.59 8.62
CA LEU A 15 2.28 21.96 7.29
C LEU A 15 2.92 21.13 6.19
N ARG A 16 4.22 20.83 6.27
CA ARG A 16 4.91 19.94 5.33
C ARG A 16 4.38 18.49 5.43
N VAL A 17 4.17 17.99 6.65
CA VAL A 17 3.56 16.67 6.87
C VAL A 17 2.19 16.60 6.18
N LEU A 18 1.31 17.57 6.41
CA LEU A 18 -0.02 17.61 5.81
C LEU A 18 0.03 17.77 4.30
N ALA A 19 0.94 18.58 3.77
CA ALA A 19 1.11 18.76 2.33
C ALA A 19 1.52 17.46 1.60
N LEU A 20 2.23 16.56 2.28
CA LEU A 20 2.59 15.25 1.76
C LEU A 20 1.48 14.21 1.98
N ALA A 21 0.86 14.22 3.16
CA ALA A 21 -0.12 13.21 3.57
C ALA A 21 -1.48 13.39 2.90
N VAL A 22 -2.04 14.60 2.91
CA VAL A 22 -3.41 14.85 2.47
C VAL A 22 -3.66 14.50 1.00
N PRO A 23 -2.79 14.85 0.03
CA PRO A 23 -3.03 14.45 -1.35
C PRO A 23 -3.05 12.92 -1.53
N PHE A 24 -2.20 12.19 -0.82
CA PHE A 24 -2.21 10.73 -0.88
C PHE A 24 -3.47 10.15 -0.21
N MET A 25 -3.89 10.68 0.94
CA MET A 25 -5.15 10.28 1.59
C MET A 25 -6.34 10.46 0.65
N LEU A 26 -6.44 11.63 -0.01
CA LEU A 26 -7.49 11.89 -0.99
C LEU A 26 -7.42 10.95 -2.19
N GLN A 27 -6.23 10.70 -2.72
CA GLN A 27 -6.03 9.73 -3.82
C GLN A 27 -6.55 8.34 -3.45
N GLN A 28 -6.24 7.86 -2.25
CA GLN A 28 -6.67 6.55 -1.77
C GLN A 28 -8.18 6.47 -1.54
N LEU A 29 -8.77 7.51 -0.91
CA LEU A 29 -10.22 7.57 -0.70
C LEU A 29 -11.00 7.57 -2.03
N ILE A 30 -10.58 8.40 -2.97
CA ILE A 30 -11.20 8.48 -4.29
C ILE A 30 -11.04 7.14 -5.00
N GLY A 31 -9.85 6.52 -4.94
CA GLY A 31 -9.59 5.20 -5.52
C GLY A 31 -10.51 4.11 -4.95
N SER A 32 -10.66 4.07 -3.63
CA SER A 32 -11.56 3.11 -2.97
C SER A 32 -13.03 3.33 -3.34
N SER A 33 -13.46 4.59 -3.44
CA SER A 33 -14.84 4.93 -3.85
C SER A 33 -15.15 4.46 -5.27
N VAL A 34 -14.17 4.52 -6.17
CA VAL A 34 -14.34 4.08 -7.55
C VAL A 34 -14.28 2.57 -7.68
N ASN A 35 -13.42 1.90 -6.94
CA ASN A 35 -13.45 0.44 -6.87
C ASN A 35 -14.83 -0.07 -6.39
N LEU A 36 -15.46 0.64 -5.46
CA LEU A 36 -16.82 0.33 -5.03
C LEU A 36 -17.82 0.56 -6.18
N LEU A 37 -17.71 1.68 -6.91
CA LEU A 37 -18.58 1.97 -8.05
C LEU A 37 -18.41 0.93 -9.16
N ASP A 38 -17.18 0.54 -9.49
CA ASP A 38 -16.89 -0.52 -10.49
C ASP A 38 -17.55 -1.85 -10.08
N ASN A 39 -17.42 -2.24 -8.81
CA ASN A 39 -18.04 -3.44 -8.28
C ASN A 39 -19.57 -3.38 -8.35
N LEU A 40 -20.18 -2.23 -8.06
CA LEU A 40 -21.61 -2.02 -8.17
C LEU A 40 -22.09 -2.10 -9.63
N MET A 41 -21.34 -1.52 -10.58
CA MET A 41 -21.67 -1.57 -12.00
C MET A 41 -21.55 -2.99 -12.58
N VAL A 42 -20.46 -3.70 -12.24
CA VAL A 42 -20.29 -5.11 -12.62
C VAL A 42 -21.34 -6.00 -11.94
N GLY A 43 -21.72 -5.64 -10.72
CA GLY A 43 -22.75 -6.34 -9.95
C GLY A 43 -24.10 -6.41 -10.63
N GLN A 44 -24.46 -5.40 -11.41
CA GLN A 44 -25.70 -5.41 -12.20
C GLN A 44 -25.71 -6.43 -13.33
N LEU A 45 -24.54 -7.05 -13.64
CA LEU A 45 -24.44 -8.14 -14.63
C LEU A 45 -24.70 -9.52 -14.01
N GLY A 46 -24.88 -9.61 -12.68
CA GLY A 46 -25.18 -10.83 -11.96
C GLY A 46 -23.98 -11.42 -11.19
N ASP A 47 -24.28 -12.40 -10.34
CA ASP A 47 -23.32 -12.97 -9.37
C ASP A 47 -22.10 -13.62 -10.03
N ALA A 48 -22.29 -14.30 -11.14
CA ALA A 48 -21.19 -14.93 -11.89
C ALA A 48 -20.19 -13.89 -12.42
N ALA A 49 -20.66 -12.71 -12.82
CA ALA A 49 -19.82 -11.62 -13.30
C ALA A 49 -18.96 -11.04 -12.15
N ILE A 50 -19.59 -10.74 -11.00
CA ILE A 50 -18.86 -10.24 -9.81
C ILE A 50 -17.80 -11.24 -9.36
N ALA A 51 -18.19 -12.51 -9.21
CA ALA A 51 -17.30 -13.56 -8.75
C ALA A 51 -16.15 -13.81 -9.73
N GLY A 52 -16.40 -13.71 -11.04
CA GLY A 52 -15.39 -13.82 -12.10
C GLY A 52 -14.38 -12.69 -12.05
N VAL A 53 -14.83 -11.44 -11.95
CA VAL A 53 -13.97 -10.26 -11.81
C VAL A 53 -13.18 -10.30 -10.50
N ALA A 54 -13.82 -10.71 -9.39
CA ALA A 54 -13.14 -10.86 -8.11
C ALA A 54 -12.01 -11.89 -8.15
N SER A 55 -12.24 -13.03 -8.86
CA SER A 55 -11.21 -14.06 -9.06
C SER A 55 -10.02 -13.54 -9.89
N ALA A 56 -10.29 -12.79 -10.95
CA ALA A 56 -9.24 -12.14 -11.75
C ALA A 56 -8.44 -11.10 -10.93
N ASN A 57 -9.12 -10.33 -10.08
CA ASN A 57 -8.48 -9.36 -9.20
C ASN A 57 -7.57 -10.01 -8.14
N LYS A 58 -7.90 -11.22 -7.65
CA LYS A 58 -7.00 -11.97 -6.76
C LYS A 58 -5.68 -12.32 -7.45
N TYR A 59 -5.72 -12.71 -8.72
CA TYR A 59 -4.51 -12.96 -9.51
C TYR A 59 -3.65 -11.70 -9.63
N TYR A 60 -4.27 -10.55 -9.90
CA TYR A 60 -3.59 -9.26 -9.94
C TYR A 60 -2.93 -8.91 -8.60
N MET A 61 -3.62 -9.11 -7.47
CA MET A 61 -3.08 -8.80 -6.15
C MET A 61 -1.78 -9.53 -5.83
N ILE A 62 -1.63 -10.79 -6.29
CA ILE A 62 -0.40 -11.56 -6.07
C ILE A 62 0.80 -10.85 -6.73
N ALA A 63 0.65 -10.39 -7.97
CA ALA A 63 1.69 -9.65 -8.67
C ALA A 63 1.99 -8.30 -8.01
N MET A 64 0.95 -7.64 -7.49
CA MET A 64 1.06 -6.34 -6.83
C MET A 64 1.91 -6.36 -5.56
N PHE A 65 1.84 -7.41 -4.75
CA PHE A 65 2.68 -7.51 -3.55
C PHE A 65 4.18 -7.47 -3.89
N GLY A 66 4.59 -8.12 -5.00
CA GLY A 66 5.96 -8.04 -5.49
C GLY A 66 6.37 -6.60 -5.86
N ILE A 67 5.50 -5.89 -6.59
CA ILE A 67 5.75 -4.51 -7.01
C ILE A 67 5.75 -3.56 -5.80
N MET A 68 4.88 -3.75 -4.80
CA MET A 68 4.82 -2.93 -3.60
C MET A 68 6.10 -3.03 -2.76
N GLY A 69 6.62 -4.24 -2.54
CA GLY A 69 7.87 -4.44 -1.82
C GLY A 69 9.07 -3.81 -2.52
N LEU A 70 9.19 -4.04 -3.84
CA LEU A 70 10.21 -3.41 -4.68
C LEU A 70 10.09 -1.89 -4.70
N GLY A 71 8.89 -1.37 -4.96
CA GLY A 71 8.61 0.06 -5.00
C GLY A 71 8.92 0.74 -3.68
N GLY A 72 8.66 0.06 -2.57
CA GLY A 72 9.03 0.50 -1.24
C GLY A 72 10.52 0.63 -1.02
N ALA A 73 11.32 -0.35 -1.48
CA ALA A 73 12.77 -0.29 -1.41
C ALA A 73 13.32 0.84 -2.29
N ALA A 74 12.89 0.91 -3.54
CA ALA A 74 13.34 1.96 -4.47
C ALA A 74 12.99 3.37 -3.95
N SER A 75 11.83 3.55 -3.34
CA SER A 75 11.40 4.83 -2.76
C SER A 75 12.36 5.34 -1.68
N ILE A 76 12.94 4.44 -0.86
CA ILE A 76 13.93 4.81 0.16
C ILE A 76 15.19 5.41 -0.51
N PHE A 77 15.72 4.75 -1.54
CA PHE A 77 16.91 5.21 -2.25
C PHE A 77 16.65 6.50 -3.02
N ILE A 78 15.52 6.58 -3.75
CA ILE A 78 15.11 7.81 -4.45
C ILE A 78 15.03 8.98 -3.48
N ALA A 79 14.37 8.81 -2.32
CA ALA A 79 14.21 9.88 -1.34
C ALA A 79 15.55 10.28 -0.70
N GLN A 80 16.42 9.31 -0.37
CA GLN A 80 17.73 9.62 0.21
C GLN A 80 18.67 10.29 -0.79
N TYR A 81 18.79 9.79 -2.04
CA TYR A 81 19.58 10.46 -3.07
C TYR A 81 19.05 11.84 -3.42
N TYR A 82 17.71 12.02 -3.42
CA TYR A 82 17.11 13.33 -3.60
C TYR A 82 17.48 14.29 -2.45
N GLY A 83 17.46 13.81 -1.20
CA GLY A 83 17.95 14.56 -0.03
C GLY A 83 19.43 14.93 -0.13
N ALA A 84 20.27 14.04 -0.67
CA ALA A 84 21.69 14.26 -0.95
C ALA A 84 21.95 15.18 -2.15
N LYS A 85 20.90 15.55 -2.93
CA LYS A 85 20.99 16.28 -4.20
C LYS A 85 21.76 15.55 -5.29
N ASP A 86 21.80 14.22 -5.23
CA ASP A 86 22.45 13.34 -6.22
C ASP A 86 21.42 12.91 -7.28
N GLU A 87 21.25 13.75 -8.29
CA GLU A 87 20.28 13.54 -9.36
C GLU A 87 20.54 12.28 -10.19
N GLU A 88 21.82 11.91 -10.39
CA GLU A 88 22.14 10.75 -11.22
C GLU A 88 21.70 9.45 -10.54
N HIS A 89 21.98 9.29 -9.25
CA HIS A 89 21.53 8.11 -8.52
C HIS A 89 20.00 8.09 -8.29
N VAL A 90 19.36 9.26 -8.22
CA VAL A 90 17.87 9.33 -8.26
C VAL A 90 17.34 8.75 -9.58
N LYS A 91 17.93 9.16 -10.74
CA LYS A 91 17.55 8.63 -12.05
C LYS A 91 17.82 7.13 -12.16
N GLN A 92 18.98 6.66 -11.71
CA GLN A 92 19.32 5.24 -11.74
C GLN A 92 18.39 4.41 -10.85
N SER A 93 18.07 4.88 -9.64
CA SER A 93 17.12 4.21 -8.74
C SER A 93 15.70 4.11 -9.34
N PHE A 94 15.26 5.15 -10.03
CA PHE A 94 14.01 5.15 -10.76
C PHE A 94 14.03 4.17 -11.94
N ARG A 95 15.08 4.19 -12.78
CA ARG A 95 15.25 3.26 -13.90
C ARG A 95 15.22 1.82 -13.43
N TYR A 96 15.98 1.52 -12.37
CA TYR A 96 15.97 0.19 -11.77
C TYR A 96 14.57 -0.22 -11.29
N SER A 97 13.89 0.67 -10.55
CA SER A 97 12.52 0.42 -10.07
C SER A 97 11.56 0.09 -11.22
N LEU A 98 11.67 0.81 -12.33
CA LEU A 98 10.83 0.61 -13.50
C LEU A 98 11.11 -0.74 -14.17
N ILE A 99 12.37 -1.05 -14.45
CA ILE A 99 12.77 -2.32 -15.08
C ILE A 99 12.36 -3.50 -14.19
N ALA A 100 12.69 -3.45 -12.90
CA ALA A 100 12.41 -4.53 -11.99
C ALA A 100 10.91 -4.74 -11.77
N ALA A 101 10.10 -3.68 -11.80
CA ALA A 101 8.65 -3.79 -11.75
C ALA A 101 8.10 -4.51 -13.00
N TYR A 102 8.65 -4.22 -14.19
CA TYR A 102 8.28 -4.95 -15.40
C TYR A 102 8.78 -6.40 -15.41
N VAL A 103 9.97 -6.67 -14.88
CA VAL A 103 10.46 -8.05 -14.70
C VAL A 103 9.53 -8.87 -13.81
N ILE A 104 8.93 -8.25 -12.80
CA ILE A 104 7.94 -8.90 -11.93
C ILE A 104 6.61 -9.11 -12.64
N ILE A 105 6.07 -8.09 -13.32
CA ILE A 105 4.69 -8.15 -13.85
C ILE A 105 4.58 -8.92 -15.17
N LEU A 106 5.59 -8.88 -16.04
CA LEU A 106 5.52 -9.51 -17.36
C LEU A 106 5.28 -11.02 -17.31
N PRO A 107 5.90 -11.82 -16.42
CA PRO A 107 5.55 -13.23 -16.27
C PRO A 107 4.07 -13.46 -15.96
N PHE A 108 3.46 -12.62 -15.11
CA PHE A 108 2.04 -12.69 -14.80
C PHE A 108 1.18 -12.37 -16.03
N VAL A 109 1.57 -11.36 -16.82
CA VAL A 109 0.86 -11.01 -18.06
C VAL A 109 0.96 -12.18 -19.04
N VAL A 110 2.15 -12.73 -19.25
CA VAL A 110 2.38 -13.85 -20.19
C VAL A 110 1.60 -15.09 -19.74
N LEU A 111 1.73 -15.52 -18.49
CA LEU A 111 0.98 -16.67 -17.98
C LEU A 111 -0.53 -16.46 -18.07
N GLY A 112 -1.01 -15.27 -17.75
CA GLY A 112 -2.42 -14.93 -17.83
C GLY A 112 -2.96 -14.90 -19.26
N LEU A 113 -2.18 -14.51 -20.25
CA LEU A 113 -2.57 -14.53 -21.65
C LEU A 113 -2.67 -15.96 -22.21
N PHE A 114 -1.72 -16.83 -21.86
CA PHE A 114 -1.70 -18.21 -22.36
C PHE A 114 -2.63 -19.14 -21.58
N PHE A 115 -2.79 -18.94 -20.27
CA PHE A 115 -3.52 -19.84 -19.38
C PHE A 115 -4.64 -19.16 -18.56
N PRO A 116 -5.45 -18.26 -19.12
CA PRO A 116 -6.40 -17.46 -18.33
C PRO A 116 -7.46 -18.33 -17.65
N GLU A 117 -7.96 -19.35 -18.34
CA GLU A 117 -8.96 -20.26 -17.79
C GLU A 117 -8.39 -21.09 -16.62
N THR A 118 -7.18 -21.62 -16.75
CA THR A 118 -6.50 -22.38 -15.69
C THR A 118 -6.31 -21.53 -14.45
N ILE A 119 -5.96 -20.24 -14.60
CA ILE A 119 -5.80 -19.30 -13.51
C ILE A 119 -7.12 -19.07 -12.79
N ILE A 120 -8.22 -18.85 -13.52
CA ILE A 120 -9.53 -18.63 -12.89
C ILE A 120 -10.03 -19.93 -12.23
N ARG A 121 -9.83 -21.09 -12.87
CA ARG A 121 -10.18 -22.41 -12.30
C ARG A 121 -9.44 -22.73 -10.99
N PHE A 122 -8.29 -22.12 -10.75
CA PHE A 122 -7.59 -22.22 -9.46
C PHE A 122 -8.40 -21.60 -8.31
N PHE A 123 -9.21 -20.57 -8.59
CA PHE A 123 -10.00 -19.86 -7.58
C PHE A 123 -11.45 -20.37 -7.47
N THR A 124 -11.99 -21.00 -8.52
CA THR A 124 -13.39 -21.45 -8.56
C THR A 124 -13.58 -22.61 -9.53
N THR A 125 -14.53 -23.49 -9.22
CA THR A 125 -14.94 -24.60 -10.07
C THR A 125 -16.25 -24.32 -10.83
N ASP A 126 -16.95 -23.22 -10.53
CA ASP A 126 -18.20 -22.84 -11.18
C ASP A 126 -17.94 -22.41 -12.62
N ALA A 127 -18.58 -23.10 -13.58
CA ALA A 127 -18.37 -22.90 -15.02
C ALA A 127 -18.80 -21.50 -15.48
N ALA A 128 -19.88 -20.92 -14.93
CA ALA A 128 -20.35 -19.59 -15.29
C ALA A 128 -19.35 -18.52 -14.78
N VAL A 129 -18.84 -18.67 -13.56
CA VAL A 129 -17.82 -17.80 -12.99
C VAL A 129 -16.50 -17.89 -13.76
N VAL A 130 -16.10 -19.11 -14.15
CA VAL A 130 -14.90 -19.33 -14.98
C VAL A 130 -15.03 -18.63 -16.33
N ALA A 131 -16.17 -18.74 -16.99
CA ALA A 131 -16.39 -18.09 -18.29
C ALA A 131 -16.28 -16.55 -18.18
N GLN A 132 -16.96 -15.93 -17.22
CA GLN A 132 -16.94 -14.49 -17.00
C GLN A 132 -15.54 -13.99 -16.57
N GLY A 133 -14.91 -14.68 -15.61
CA GLY A 133 -13.57 -14.35 -15.13
C GLY A 133 -12.50 -14.46 -16.21
N THR A 134 -12.58 -15.50 -17.06
CA THR A 134 -11.64 -15.69 -18.18
C THR A 134 -11.82 -14.59 -19.24
N ALA A 135 -13.06 -14.25 -19.59
CA ALA A 135 -13.36 -13.18 -20.54
C ALA A 135 -12.84 -11.81 -20.03
N TYR A 136 -13.02 -11.53 -18.75
CA TYR A 136 -12.48 -10.33 -18.12
C TYR A 136 -10.95 -10.33 -18.07
N LEU A 137 -10.34 -11.42 -17.56
CA LEU A 137 -8.89 -11.51 -17.32
C LEU A 137 -8.09 -11.31 -18.61
N ARG A 138 -8.49 -11.91 -19.72
CA ARG A 138 -7.81 -11.78 -21.03
C ARG A 138 -7.60 -10.32 -21.43
N ILE A 139 -8.56 -9.46 -21.14
CA ILE A 139 -8.51 -8.04 -21.48
C ILE A 139 -7.81 -7.27 -20.34
N ALA A 140 -8.18 -7.54 -19.08
CA ALA A 140 -7.65 -6.86 -17.92
C ALA A 140 -6.13 -6.99 -17.76
N LEU A 141 -5.51 -8.09 -18.23
CA LEU A 141 -4.05 -8.25 -18.23
C LEU A 141 -3.30 -7.11 -18.95
N LEU A 142 -3.90 -6.55 -19.99
CA LEU A 142 -3.30 -5.43 -20.73
C LEU A 142 -3.20 -4.17 -19.86
N THR A 143 -4.04 -4.04 -18.81
CA THR A 143 -3.97 -2.91 -17.87
C THR A 143 -2.74 -2.97 -16.99
N TYR A 144 -2.17 -4.16 -16.76
CA TYR A 144 -1.03 -4.35 -15.87
C TYR A 144 0.20 -3.57 -16.34
N ILE A 145 0.39 -3.43 -17.65
CA ILE A 145 1.51 -2.71 -18.26
C ILE A 145 1.45 -1.21 -17.94
N PRO A 146 0.40 -0.46 -18.34
CA PRO A 146 0.31 0.96 -18.03
C PRO A 146 0.18 1.23 -16.52
N MET A 147 -0.46 0.35 -15.77
CA MET A 147 -0.61 0.49 -14.32
C MET A 147 0.72 0.36 -13.58
N THR A 148 1.60 -0.57 -13.99
CA THR A 148 2.96 -0.70 -13.44
C THR A 148 3.76 0.57 -13.65
N PHE A 149 3.66 1.18 -14.83
CA PHE A 149 4.29 2.46 -15.10
C PHE A 149 3.78 3.56 -14.18
N SER A 150 2.45 3.75 -14.12
CA SER A 150 1.82 4.78 -13.28
C SER A 150 2.17 4.62 -11.80
N MET A 151 2.19 3.39 -11.29
CA MET A 151 2.55 3.11 -9.90
C MET A 151 4.02 3.44 -9.61
N THR A 152 4.94 3.03 -10.49
CA THR A 152 6.37 3.27 -10.32
C THR A 152 6.67 4.77 -10.38
N VAL A 153 6.13 5.48 -11.37
CA VAL A 153 6.27 6.94 -11.48
C VAL A 153 5.64 7.64 -10.29
N GLY A 154 4.44 7.23 -9.88
CA GLY A 154 3.75 7.80 -8.72
C GLY A 154 4.55 7.61 -7.42
N ASN A 155 5.15 6.44 -7.20
CA ASN A 155 6.03 6.18 -6.06
C ASN A 155 7.29 7.06 -6.09
N ALA A 156 7.91 7.20 -7.25
CA ALA A 156 9.09 8.05 -7.43
C ALA A 156 8.75 9.54 -7.18
N MET A 157 7.63 10.03 -7.71
CA MET A 157 7.17 11.40 -7.47
C MET A 157 6.91 11.65 -5.98
N ARG A 158 6.24 10.74 -5.29
CA ARG A 158 6.02 10.83 -3.83
C ARG A 158 7.35 10.88 -3.08
N SER A 159 8.34 10.08 -3.48
CA SER A 159 9.66 10.03 -2.83
C SER A 159 10.42 11.35 -2.89
N VAL A 160 10.19 12.16 -3.92
CA VAL A 160 10.76 13.52 -4.02
C VAL A 160 9.85 14.61 -3.45
N GLY A 161 8.69 14.22 -2.88
CA GLY A 161 7.76 15.14 -2.23
C GLY A 161 6.62 15.64 -3.13
N GLU A 162 6.55 15.20 -4.38
CA GLU A 162 5.48 15.58 -5.32
C GLU A 162 4.28 14.64 -5.20
N THR A 163 3.39 14.92 -4.25
CA THR A 163 2.21 14.10 -3.99
C THR A 163 0.94 14.56 -4.74
N LYS A 164 0.90 15.83 -5.19
CA LYS A 164 -0.26 16.40 -5.88
C LYS A 164 -0.42 15.87 -7.30
N ILE A 165 0.69 15.66 -8.01
CA ILE A 165 0.64 15.21 -9.41
C ILE A 165 0.02 13.82 -9.51
N PRO A 166 0.47 12.79 -8.75
CA PRO A 166 -0.20 11.50 -8.71
C PRO A 166 -1.69 11.58 -8.34
N LEU A 167 -2.09 12.50 -7.45
CA LEU A 167 -3.50 12.71 -7.13
C LEU A 167 -4.30 13.19 -8.35
N TYR A 168 -3.85 14.24 -9.04
CA TYR A 168 -4.59 14.77 -10.20
C TYR A 168 -4.64 13.80 -11.37
N THR A 169 -3.57 13.06 -11.61
CA THR A 169 -3.55 12.03 -12.67
C THR A 169 -4.48 10.86 -12.33
N SER A 170 -4.53 10.45 -11.07
CA SER A 170 -5.50 9.43 -10.63
C SER A 170 -6.94 9.92 -10.75
N ILE A 171 -7.25 11.17 -10.41
CA ILE A 171 -8.60 11.73 -10.59
C ILE A 171 -9.01 11.68 -12.06
N ALA A 172 -8.12 12.07 -12.99
CA ALA A 172 -8.40 12.00 -14.41
C ALA A 172 -8.67 10.55 -14.88
N ALA A 173 -7.85 9.60 -14.43
CA ALA A 173 -8.04 8.19 -14.75
C ALA A 173 -9.38 7.65 -14.22
N ILE A 174 -9.73 8.02 -13.01
CA ILE A 174 -10.94 7.60 -12.32
C ILE A 174 -12.20 8.11 -13.04
N LEU A 175 -12.23 9.39 -13.38
CA LEU A 175 -13.36 9.97 -14.14
C LEU A 175 -13.49 9.32 -15.53
N THR A 176 -12.36 9.05 -16.18
CA THR A 176 -12.32 8.32 -17.45
C THR A 176 -12.88 6.90 -17.28
N ASN A 177 -12.45 6.17 -16.24
CA ASN A 177 -12.92 4.81 -15.97
C ASN A 177 -14.42 4.78 -15.71
N ALA A 178 -14.94 5.64 -14.82
CA ALA A 178 -16.37 5.71 -14.52
C ALA A 178 -17.22 6.02 -15.76
N PHE A 179 -16.77 6.95 -16.59
CA PHE A 179 -17.47 7.30 -17.84
C PHE A 179 -17.51 6.12 -18.82
N PHE A 180 -16.35 5.50 -19.10
CA PHE A 180 -16.30 4.40 -20.05
C PHE A 180 -16.92 3.10 -19.50
N ASN A 181 -16.92 2.88 -18.18
CA ASN A 181 -17.70 1.80 -17.56
C ASN A 181 -19.18 1.97 -17.85
N TYR A 182 -19.73 3.16 -17.65
CA TYR A 182 -21.13 3.44 -17.94
C TYR A 182 -21.47 3.25 -19.42
N CYS A 183 -20.57 3.63 -20.31
CA CYS A 183 -20.76 3.43 -21.76
C CYS A 183 -20.67 1.96 -22.19
N LEU A 184 -19.61 1.26 -21.77
CA LEU A 184 -19.25 -0.04 -22.33
C LEU A 184 -19.88 -1.24 -21.59
N ILE A 185 -20.18 -1.10 -20.29
CA ILE A 185 -20.88 -2.15 -19.55
C ILE A 185 -22.33 -2.23 -20.01
N PHE A 186 -23.00 -1.07 -20.12
CA PHE A 186 -24.45 -0.99 -20.36
C PHE A 186 -24.83 -0.68 -21.81
N GLY A 187 -23.89 -0.23 -22.65
CA GLY A 187 -24.17 0.14 -24.02
C GLY A 187 -24.81 1.53 -24.18
N ASN A 188 -24.52 2.46 -23.25
CA ASN A 188 -25.07 3.82 -23.30
C ASN A 188 -24.32 4.71 -24.32
N PHE A 189 -24.91 5.81 -24.72
CA PHE A 189 -24.36 6.78 -25.69
C PHE A 189 -23.96 6.18 -27.04
N GLY A 190 -24.61 5.08 -27.47
CA GLY A 190 -24.32 4.43 -28.75
C GLY A 190 -23.10 3.48 -28.72
N PHE A 191 -22.52 3.26 -27.59
CA PHE A 191 -21.45 2.25 -27.42
C PHE A 191 -22.02 0.85 -27.38
N PRO A 192 -21.26 -0.19 -27.81
CA PRO A 192 -21.70 -1.57 -27.70
C PRO A 192 -21.74 -2.04 -26.24
N ARG A 193 -22.73 -2.87 -25.91
CA ARG A 193 -22.86 -3.47 -24.56
C ARG A 193 -21.93 -4.68 -24.44
N TRP A 194 -20.79 -4.50 -23.80
CA TRP A 194 -19.77 -5.56 -23.63
C TRP A 194 -19.75 -6.19 -22.23
N GLY A 195 -20.60 -5.75 -21.30
CA GLY A 195 -20.66 -6.31 -19.95
C GLY A 195 -19.30 -6.28 -19.23
N VAL A 196 -18.85 -7.43 -18.70
CA VAL A 196 -17.57 -7.54 -17.97
C VAL A 196 -16.35 -7.21 -18.84
N GLN A 197 -16.39 -7.49 -20.13
CA GLN A 197 -15.33 -7.11 -21.06
C GLN A 197 -15.27 -5.59 -21.22
N GLY A 198 -16.44 -4.93 -21.21
CA GLY A 198 -16.56 -3.48 -21.23
C GLY A 198 -15.89 -2.83 -20.00
N ALA A 199 -16.04 -3.42 -18.81
CA ALA A 199 -15.36 -2.97 -17.61
C ALA A 199 -13.83 -3.08 -17.74
N ALA A 200 -13.32 -4.18 -18.29
CA ALA A 200 -11.89 -4.35 -18.51
C ALA A 200 -11.33 -3.32 -19.52
N VAL A 201 -12.04 -3.09 -20.64
CA VAL A 201 -11.65 -2.08 -21.65
C VAL A 201 -11.68 -0.67 -21.08
N ALA A 202 -12.71 -0.32 -20.32
CA ALA A 202 -12.78 0.98 -19.64
C ALA A 202 -11.57 1.22 -18.71
N THR A 203 -11.16 0.18 -17.99
CA THR A 203 -9.97 0.23 -17.13
C THR A 203 -8.69 0.43 -17.96
N ILE A 204 -8.54 -0.24 -19.13
CA ILE A 204 -7.39 -0.01 -20.01
C ILE A 204 -7.36 1.46 -20.46
N ILE A 205 -8.47 1.98 -20.95
CA ILE A 205 -8.57 3.38 -21.42
C ILE A 205 -8.15 4.34 -20.31
N ALA A 206 -8.68 4.15 -19.10
CA ALA A 206 -8.35 4.97 -17.95
C ALA A 206 -6.85 4.93 -17.61
N ARG A 207 -6.22 3.75 -17.63
CA ARG A 207 -4.79 3.60 -17.36
C ARG A 207 -3.92 4.18 -18.45
N VAL A 208 -4.32 4.07 -19.70
CA VAL A 208 -3.63 4.74 -20.82
C VAL A 208 -3.71 6.25 -20.69
N VAL A 209 -4.87 6.80 -20.36
CA VAL A 209 -5.03 8.24 -20.09
C VAL A 209 -4.13 8.67 -18.93
N GLU A 210 -4.08 7.92 -17.84
CA GLU A 210 -3.19 8.19 -16.70
C GLU A 210 -1.72 8.26 -17.13
N VAL A 211 -1.25 7.28 -17.90
CA VAL A 211 0.13 7.25 -18.44
C VAL A 211 0.42 8.43 -19.33
N ILE A 212 -0.51 8.78 -20.23
CA ILE A 212 -0.35 9.92 -21.14
C ILE A 212 -0.22 11.22 -20.33
N VAL A 213 -1.11 11.43 -19.35
CA VAL A 213 -1.06 12.65 -18.51
C VAL A 213 0.23 12.69 -17.70
N LEU A 214 0.66 11.57 -17.10
CA LEU A 214 1.94 11.48 -16.39
C LEU A 214 3.12 11.78 -17.31
N ALA A 215 3.16 11.20 -18.51
CA ALA A 215 4.23 11.42 -19.47
C ALA A 215 4.32 12.90 -19.91
N ILE A 216 3.17 13.54 -20.17
CA ILE A 216 3.09 14.97 -20.49
C ILE A 216 3.64 15.81 -19.33
N VAL A 217 3.25 15.51 -18.10
CA VAL A 217 3.70 16.25 -16.91
C VAL A 217 5.21 16.06 -16.69
N LEU A 218 5.72 14.82 -16.79
CA LEU A 218 7.14 14.53 -16.69
C LEU A 218 7.98 15.30 -17.72
N HIS A 219 7.48 15.36 -18.95
CA HIS A 219 8.16 16.07 -20.03
C HIS A 219 8.13 17.59 -19.87
N LYS A 220 6.93 18.16 -19.65
CA LYS A 220 6.75 19.63 -19.55
C LYS A 220 7.43 20.26 -18.34
N LYS A 221 7.46 19.55 -17.20
CA LYS A 221 8.08 20.05 -15.97
C LYS A 221 9.57 19.69 -15.85
N HIS A 222 10.16 19.07 -16.89
CA HIS A 222 11.54 18.61 -16.86
C HIS A 222 11.91 17.86 -15.57
N PHE A 223 11.00 16.96 -15.15
CA PHE A 223 11.24 16.21 -13.94
C PHE A 223 12.56 15.43 -14.00
N ILE A 224 13.20 15.32 -12.83
CA ILE A 224 14.45 14.56 -12.64
C ILE A 224 14.37 13.11 -13.19
N PHE A 225 13.16 12.53 -13.26
CA PHE A 225 12.91 11.18 -13.81
C PHE A 225 12.82 11.13 -15.34
N ASN A 226 12.85 12.28 -16.03
CA ASN A 226 12.76 12.29 -17.49
C ASN A 226 14.00 11.58 -18.07
N THR A 227 13.81 10.34 -18.51
CA THR A 227 14.88 9.44 -18.95
C THR A 227 14.65 9.08 -20.40
N LYS A 228 15.69 9.21 -21.24
CA LYS A 228 15.66 8.70 -22.61
C LYS A 228 15.67 7.18 -22.59
N ILE A 229 14.93 6.55 -23.50
CA ILE A 229 14.86 5.08 -23.62
C ILE A 229 16.27 4.45 -23.72
N LYS A 230 17.19 5.11 -24.42
CA LYS A 230 18.60 4.66 -24.57
C LYS A 230 19.36 4.59 -23.24
N ASP A 231 18.95 5.37 -22.25
CA ASP A 231 19.59 5.45 -20.94
C ASP A 231 18.93 4.56 -19.88
N LEU A 232 17.83 3.89 -20.24
CA LEU A 232 17.03 3.09 -19.30
C LEU A 232 17.86 2.01 -18.59
N PHE A 233 18.77 1.35 -19.31
CA PHE A 233 19.62 0.29 -18.77
C PHE A 233 20.94 0.79 -18.17
N LYS A 234 21.20 2.10 -18.15
CA LYS A 234 22.37 2.66 -17.49
C LYS A 234 22.16 2.73 -15.98
N ILE A 235 22.47 1.65 -15.29
CA ILE A 235 22.32 1.48 -13.86
C ILE A 235 23.61 0.87 -13.30
N SER A 236 24.09 1.41 -12.18
CA SER A 236 25.23 0.84 -11.48
C SER A 236 24.86 -0.51 -10.85
N SER A 237 25.63 -1.56 -11.10
CA SER A 237 25.41 -2.89 -10.51
C SER A 237 25.48 -2.86 -8.97
N LYS A 238 26.23 -1.94 -8.38
CA LYS A 238 26.27 -1.74 -6.93
C LYS A 238 24.93 -1.24 -6.41
N LEU A 239 24.33 -0.25 -7.08
CA LEU A 239 23.03 0.32 -6.73
C LEU A 239 21.91 -0.71 -6.92
N GLU A 240 21.91 -1.43 -8.05
CA GLU A 240 20.98 -2.51 -8.33
C GLU A 240 20.97 -3.54 -7.18
N LYS A 241 22.15 -4.06 -6.82
CA LYS A 241 22.30 -5.01 -5.70
C LYS A 241 21.83 -4.43 -4.39
N ALA A 242 22.11 -3.16 -4.11
CA ALA A 242 21.70 -2.51 -2.87
C ALA A 242 20.18 -2.39 -2.75
N ILE A 243 19.49 -1.96 -3.82
CA ILE A 243 18.03 -1.86 -3.84
C ILE A 243 17.40 -3.26 -3.73
N THR A 244 17.89 -4.25 -4.49
CA THR A 244 17.42 -5.64 -4.45
C THR A 244 17.51 -6.23 -3.04
N LEU A 245 18.64 -6.07 -2.36
CA LEU A 245 18.83 -6.56 -0.99
C LEU A 245 17.86 -5.93 0.02
N LYS A 246 17.36 -4.72 -0.23
CA LYS A 246 16.33 -4.09 0.58
C LYS A 246 14.92 -4.46 0.13
N ALA A 247 14.73 -4.75 -1.15
CA ALA A 247 13.44 -5.16 -1.71
C ALA A 247 13.01 -6.56 -1.23
N ILE A 248 13.95 -7.52 -1.14
CA ILE A 248 13.65 -8.90 -0.72
C ILE A 248 12.92 -8.95 0.63
N PRO A 249 13.44 -8.36 1.73
CA PRO A 249 12.71 -8.40 3.01
C PRO A 249 11.36 -7.71 2.95
N LEU A 250 11.23 -6.60 2.21
CA LEU A 250 9.97 -5.88 2.09
C LEU A 250 8.94 -6.67 1.29
N THR A 251 9.33 -7.27 0.16
CA THR A 251 8.43 -8.14 -0.63
C THR A 251 8.00 -9.37 0.18
N THR A 252 8.95 -9.99 0.90
CA THR A 252 8.65 -11.10 1.81
C THR A 252 7.64 -10.68 2.88
N ASN A 253 7.81 -9.48 3.45
CA ASN A 253 6.88 -8.94 4.43
C ASN A 253 5.46 -8.82 3.87
N GLU A 254 5.28 -8.25 2.68
CA GLU A 254 3.96 -8.09 2.06
C GLU A 254 3.26 -9.44 1.84
N ILE A 255 4.00 -10.45 1.35
CA ILE A 255 3.47 -11.79 1.09
C ILE A 255 3.06 -12.48 2.40
N PHE A 256 3.94 -12.49 3.39
CA PHE A 256 3.68 -13.16 4.68
C PHE A 256 2.58 -12.45 5.47
N TRP A 257 2.55 -11.11 5.43
CA TRP A 257 1.49 -10.33 6.08
C TRP A 257 0.12 -10.64 5.46
N SER A 258 0.00 -10.63 4.13
CA SER A 258 -1.26 -10.95 3.44
C SER A 258 -1.73 -12.39 3.70
N SER A 259 -0.80 -13.36 3.67
CA SER A 259 -1.09 -14.76 3.99
C SER A 259 -1.55 -14.92 5.43
N GLY A 260 -0.91 -14.21 6.35
CA GLY A 260 -1.25 -14.21 7.77
C GLY A 260 -2.63 -13.64 8.04
N MET A 261 -3.00 -12.52 7.39
CA MET A 261 -4.35 -11.94 7.49
C MET A 261 -5.43 -12.91 7.00
N SER A 262 -5.16 -13.64 5.91
CA SER A 262 -6.07 -14.66 5.40
C SER A 262 -6.26 -15.81 6.39
N LEU A 263 -5.20 -16.21 7.08
CA LEU A 263 -5.25 -17.26 8.10
C LEU A 263 -5.99 -16.79 9.38
N LEU A 264 -5.79 -15.53 9.80
CA LEU A 264 -6.56 -14.93 10.89
C LEU A 264 -8.05 -14.91 10.58
N PHE A 265 -8.43 -14.53 9.36
CA PHE A 265 -9.83 -14.58 8.94
C PHE A 265 -10.40 -16.00 9.07
N LYS A 266 -9.63 -17.03 8.68
CA LYS A 266 -10.02 -18.43 8.83
C LYS A 266 -10.20 -18.81 10.31
N PHE A 267 -9.34 -18.38 11.23
CA PHE A 267 -9.47 -18.67 12.65
C PHE A 267 -10.76 -18.06 13.24
N TYR A 268 -11.06 -16.82 12.93
CA TYR A 268 -12.30 -16.19 13.39
C TYR A 268 -13.56 -16.83 12.77
N SER A 269 -13.47 -17.29 11.51
CA SER A 269 -14.59 -17.93 10.82
C SER A 269 -15.05 -19.25 11.44
N THR A 270 -14.25 -19.85 12.32
CA THR A 270 -14.63 -21.06 13.09
C THR A 270 -15.87 -20.83 13.97
N ARG A 271 -16.25 -19.58 14.23
CA ARG A 271 -17.41 -19.21 15.07
C ARG A 271 -18.69 -18.97 14.28
N GLY A 272 -18.72 -19.27 12.99
CA GLY A 272 -19.91 -19.30 12.15
C GLY A 272 -19.95 -18.27 11.02
N THR A 273 -20.87 -18.47 10.09
CA THR A 273 -21.02 -17.64 8.87
C THR A 273 -21.49 -16.22 9.18
N GLU A 274 -22.32 -16.04 10.20
CA GLU A 274 -22.78 -14.72 10.64
C GLU A 274 -21.63 -13.86 11.18
N VAL A 275 -20.67 -14.50 11.87
CA VAL A 275 -19.44 -13.84 12.32
C VAL A 275 -18.61 -13.37 11.12
N MET A 276 -18.49 -14.21 10.07
CA MET A 276 -17.79 -13.83 8.84
C MET A 276 -18.40 -12.61 8.15
N ALA A 277 -19.74 -12.53 8.13
CA ALA A 277 -20.45 -11.39 7.58
C ALA A 277 -20.15 -10.12 8.38
N GLY A 278 -20.24 -10.19 9.71
CA GLY A 278 -19.90 -9.08 10.60
C GLY A 278 -18.42 -8.62 10.47
N MET A 279 -17.49 -9.57 10.34
CA MET A 279 -16.09 -9.28 10.08
C MET A 279 -15.88 -8.56 8.73
N SER A 280 -16.58 -8.99 7.69
CA SER A 280 -16.47 -8.36 6.37
C SER A 280 -16.96 -6.91 6.40
N ILE A 281 -18.05 -6.64 7.11
CA ILE A 281 -18.57 -5.28 7.32
C ILE A 281 -17.55 -4.44 8.09
N SER A 282 -17.08 -4.95 9.24
CA SER A 282 -16.10 -4.22 10.05
C SER A 282 -14.78 -4.00 9.32
N GLY A 283 -14.33 -4.98 8.51
CA GLY A 283 -13.16 -4.87 7.66
C GLY A 283 -13.30 -3.75 6.62
N THR A 284 -14.40 -3.72 5.88
CA THR A 284 -14.66 -2.68 4.87
C THR A 284 -14.67 -1.27 5.47
N VAL A 285 -15.32 -1.11 6.64
CA VAL A 285 -15.33 0.18 7.33
C VAL A 285 -13.95 0.52 7.88
N GLY A 286 -13.27 -0.45 8.49
CA GLY A 286 -11.90 -0.30 9.00
C GLY A 286 -10.92 0.13 7.93
N ASP A 287 -10.97 -0.47 6.74
CA ASP A 287 -10.09 -0.17 5.61
C ASP A 287 -10.17 1.31 5.18
N ILE A 288 -11.34 1.94 5.30
CA ILE A 288 -11.49 3.38 5.02
C ILE A 288 -10.64 4.20 6.00
N PHE A 289 -10.68 3.87 7.29
CA PHE A 289 -9.91 4.57 8.31
C PHE A 289 -8.40 4.30 8.19
N PHE A 290 -8.00 3.05 7.89
CA PHE A 290 -6.61 2.71 7.60
C PHE A 290 -6.08 3.43 6.35
N THR A 291 -6.89 3.53 5.32
CA THR A 291 -6.56 4.26 4.09
C THR A 291 -6.33 5.75 4.35
N LEU A 292 -7.16 6.37 5.18
CA LEU A 292 -6.97 7.75 5.62
C LEU A 292 -5.62 7.95 6.30
N PHE A 293 -5.19 6.98 7.10
CA PHE A 293 -3.89 7.06 7.76
C PHE A 293 -2.70 6.80 6.82
N GLY A 294 -2.92 6.16 5.67
CA GLY A 294 -1.89 5.86 4.68
C GLY A 294 -1.05 7.06 4.24
N GLY A 295 -1.61 8.28 4.29
CA GLY A 295 -0.87 9.51 4.01
C GLY A 295 0.29 9.77 4.98
N MET A 296 0.16 9.38 6.24
CA MET A 296 1.22 9.53 7.23
C MET A 296 2.45 8.67 6.88
N THR A 297 2.22 7.52 6.25
CA THR A 297 3.32 6.63 5.83
C THR A 297 4.18 7.28 4.75
N VAL A 298 3.56 7.98 3.80
CA VAL A 298 4.27 8.75 2.75
C VAL A 298 5.04 9.90 3.37
N ALA A 299 4.40 10.71 4.21
CA ALA A 299 5.07 11.84 4.87
C ALA A 299 6.28 11.39 5.69
N THR A 300 6.15 10.30 6.46
CA THR A 300 7.22 9.73 7.27
C THR A 300 8.39 9.26 6.41
N THR A 301 8.11 8.47 5.37
CA THR A 301 9.15 7.96 4.47
C THR A 301 9.90 9.11 3.81
N VAL A 302 9.19 10.10 3.27
CA VAL A 302 9.80 11.23 2.56
C VAL A 302 10.64 12.10 3.48
N ILE A 303 10.07 12.54 4.61
CA ILE A 303 10.74 13.48 5.53
C ILE A 303 12.01 12.85 6.10
N ILE A 304 11.91 11.62 6.62
CA ILE A 304 13.04 10.92 7.24
C ILE A 304 14.10 10.55 6.20
N SER A 305 13.70 9.92 5.08
CA SER A 305 14.69 9.49 4.07
C SER A 305 15.44 10.67 3.46
N GLN A 306 14.75 11.79 3.18
CA GLN A 306 15.42 12.99 2.66
C GLN A 306 16.37 13.61 3.68
N ALA A 307 16.01 13.65 4.97
CA ALA A 307 16.89 14.15 6.02
C ALA A 307 18.13 13.26 6.18
N LEU A 308 17.97 11.92 6.15
CA LEU A 308 19.07 10.97 6.19
C LEU A 308 20.01 11.13 4.98
N GLY A 309 19.44 11.24 3.77
CA GLY A 309 20.22 11.46 2.56
C GLY A 309 20.99 12.79 2.56
N ALA A 310 20.40 13.85 3.12
CA ALA A 310 21.07 15.13 3.32
C ALA A 310 22.12 15.10 4.45
N ASN A 311 22.43 13.95 5.02
CA ASN A 311 23.33 13.75 6.16
C ASN A 311 22.93 14.49 7.44
N LYS A 312 21.62 14.83 7.59
CA LYS A 312 21.06 15.52 8.77
C LYS A 312 20.51 14.49 9.76
N LEU A 313 21.39 13.64 10.29
CA LEU A 313 21.00 12.49 11.12
C LEU A 313 20.22 12.89 12.38
N GLU A 314 20.64 13.97 13.06
CA GLU A 314 19.95 14.48 14.26
C GLU A 314 18.55 15.06 13.95
N GLU A 315 18.40 15.72 12.78
CA GLU A 315 17.11 16.21 12.32
C GLU A 315 16.18 15.02 12.02
N ALA A 316 16.67 13.99 11.33
CA ALA A 316 15.93 12.77 11.06
C ALA A 316 15.43 12.07 12.33
N ARG A 317 16.27 11.97 13.38
CA ARG A 317 15.88 11.45 14.70
C ARG A 317 14.74 12.25 15.32
N LYS A 318 14.92 13.56 15.43
CA LYS A 318 13.91 14.46 16.03
C LYS A 318 12.59 14.40 15.27
N ASP A 319 12.67 14.40 13.95
CA ASP A 319 11.48 14.35 13.09
C ASP A 319 10.76 13.00 13.17
N ALA A 320 11.48 11.89 13.32
CA ALA A 320 10.89 10.57 13.52
C ALA A 320 10.02 10.53 14.80
N TYR A 321 10.52 11.05 15.91
CA TYR A 321 9.75 11.11 17.16
C TYR A 321 8.59 12.12 17.08
N LYS A 322 8.77 13.27 16.41
CA LYS A 322 7.67 14.22 16.18
C LYS A 322 6.56 13.58 15.35
N LEU A 323 6.92 12.84 14.28
CA LEU A 323 5.97 12.12 13.45
C LEU A 323 5.24 11.02 14.24
N LEU A 324 5.96 10.28 15.09
CA LEU A 324 5.36 9.25 15.94
C LEU A 324 4.30 9.86 16.88
N HIS A 325 4.62 10.93 17.61
CA HIS A 325 3.67 11.57 18.51
C HIS A 325 2.51 12.25 17.76
N PHE A 326 2.78 12.89 16.62
CA PHE A 326 1.73 13.50 15.81
C PHE A 326 0.77 12.44 15.27
N SER A 327 1.29 11.31 14.78
CA SER A 327 0.47 10.21 14.29
C SER A 327 -0.35 9.55 15.40
N GLN A 328 0.19 9.46 16.63
CA GLN A 328 -0.57 8.97 17.79
C GLN A 328 -1.75 9.88 18.12
N GLY A 329 -1.52 11.20 18.17
CA GLY A 329 -2.60 12.18 18.39
C GLY A 329 -3.69 12.13 17.30
N LEU A 330 -3.26 12.07 16.03
CA LEU A 330 -4.18 11.90 14.91
C LEU A 330 -4.95 10.57 14.99
N ALA A 331 -4.28 9.49 15.37
CA ALA A 331 -4.89 8.18 15.49
C ALA A 331 -5.93 8.09 16.60
N VAL A 332 -5.72 8.79 17.72
CA VAL A 332 -6.75 8.91 18.79
C VAL A 332 -7.98 9.63 18.24
N PHE A 333 -7.80 10.74 17.52
CA PHE A 333 -8.90 11.47 16.92
C PHE A 333 -9.67 10.61 15.90
N VAL A 334 -8.95 9.93 15.00
CA VAL A 334 -9.55 9.03 14.00
C VAL A 334 -10.24 7.82 14.67
N GLY A 335 -9.65 7.28 15.74
CA GLY A 335 -10.25 6.21 16.55
C GLY A 335 -11.58 6.64 17.19
N LEU A 336 -11.66 7.88 17.70
CA LEU A 336 -12.92 8.41 18.23
C LEU A 336 -13.99 8.55 17.14
N LEU A 337 -13.62 8.99 15.95
CA LEU A 337 -14.55 9.02 14.80
C LEU A 337 -15.01 7.60 14.42
N MET A 338 -14.08 6.64 14.34
CA MET A 338 -14.39 5.25 14.06
C MET A 338 -15.32 4.64 15.12
N PHE A 339 -15.11 4.98 16.40
CA PHE A 339 -15.99 4.57 17.48
C PHE A 339 -17.42 5.12 17.30
N GLY A 340 -17.58 6.38 16.92
CA GLY A 340 -18.87 6.96 16.58
C GLY A 340 -19.55 6.27 15.38
N VAL A 341 -18.76 6.02 14.32
CA VAL A 341 -19.24 5.35 13.10
C VAL A 341 -19.67 3.90 13.36
N SER A 342 -19.08 3.23 14.36
CA SER A 342 -19.45 1.85 14.72
C SER A 342 -20.92 1.69 15.12
N TYR A 343 -21.57 2.73 15.63
CA TYR A 343 -22.99 2.73 15.98
C TYR A 343 -23.92 2.99 14.79
N ILE A 344 -23.41 3.50 13.68
CA ILE A 344 -24.23 3.98 12.56
C ILE A 344 -24.14 3.03 11.36
N VAL A 345 -22.93 2.75 10.90
CA VAL A 345 -22.70 2.06 9.61
C VAL A 345 -23.18 0.61 9.61
N PRO A 346 -22.99 -0.22 10.66
CA PRO A 346 -23.49 -1.59 10.63
C PRO A 346 -25.01 -1.68 10.41
N HIS A 347 -25.77 -0.65 10.82
CA HIS A 347 -27.23 -0.60 10.65
C HIS A 347 -27.68 -0.27 9.21
N TRP A 348 -26.76 0.08 8.32
CA TRP A 348 -27.07 0.29 6.89
C TRP A 348 -27.11 -1.01 6.09
N TYR A 349 -26.66 -2.11 6.72
CA TYR A 349 -26.64 -3.42 6.08
C TYR A 349 -27.86 -4.23 6.50
N ASP A 350 -28.49 -4.89 5.53
CA ASP A 350 -29.60 -5.83 5.79
C ASP A 350 -29.02 -7.21 6.11
N VAL A 351 -28.63 -7.39 7.37
CA VAL A 351 -27.97 -8.60 7.87
C VAL A 351 -28.60 -9.05 9.20
N THR A 352 -28.27 -10.27 9.64
CA THR A 352 -28.77 -10.79 10.92
C THR A 352 -28.27 -9.95 12.09
N ALA A 353 -29.00 -9.97 13.19
CA ALA A 353 -28.63 -9.27 14.43
C ALA A 353 -27.25 -9.67 14.94
N VAL A 354 -26.87 -10.95 14.78
CA VAL A 354 -25.54 -11.46 15.14
C VAL A 354 -24.43 -10.84 14.29
N SER A 355 -24.65 -10.78 12.97
CA SER A 355 -23.69 -10.15 12.05
C SER A 355 -23.53 -8.67 12.33
N MET A 356 -24.62 -7.96 12.59
CA MET A 356 -24.62 -6.54 12.93
C MET A 356 -23.88 -6.29 14.25
N GLN A 357 -24.20 -7.04 15.31
CA GLN A 357 -23.52 -6.94 16.60
C GLN A 357 -22.04 -7.26 16.51
N THR A 358 -21.67 -8.25 15.68
CA THR A 358 -20.27 -8.60 15.43
C THR A 358 -19.54 -7.44 14.77
N ALA A 359 -20.11 -6.84 13.72
CA ALA A 359 -19.51 -5.70 13.03
C ALA A 359 -19.33 -4.50 13.97
N GLU A 360 -20.36 -4.18 14.75
CA GLU A 360 -20.32 -3.09 15.73
C GLU A 360 -19.24 -3.31 16.79
N THR A 361 -19.18 -4.50 17.38
CA THR A 361 -18.23 -4.84 18.44
C THR A 361 -16.79 -4.84 17.92
N PHE A 362 -16.55 -5.39 16.73
CA PHE A 362 -15.22 -5.40 16.12
C PHE A 362 -14.75 -3.98 15.80
N LEU A 363 -15.63 -3.13 15.26
CA LEU A 363 -15.31 -1.72 15.00
C LEU A 363 -14.98 -0.97 16.30
N LYS A 364 -15.72 -1.21 17.39
CA LYS A 364 -15.44 -0.61 18.72
C LYS A 364 -14.07 -1.04 19.24
N ILE A 365 -13.75 -2.34 19.16
CA ILE A 365 -12.43 -2.87 19.58
C ILE A 365 -11.34 -2.21 18.73
N GLN A 366 -11.48 -2.21 17.40
CA GLN A 366 -10.52 -1.56 16.49
C GLN A 366 -10.36 -0.07 16.83
N ALA A 367 -11.43 0.64 17.05
CA ALA A 367 -11.41 2.07 17.39
C ALA A 367 -10.63 2.35 18.68
N CYS A 368 -10.83 1.56 19.71
CA CYS A 368 -10.12 1.70 20.99
C CYS A 368 -8.60 1.49 20.87
N ILE A 369 -8.19 0.60 19.98
CA ILE A 369 -6.77 0.25 19.80
C ILE A 369 -6.17 0.88 18.53
N PHE A 370 -6.91 1.70 17.80
CA PHE A 370 -6.46 2.31 16.55
C PHE A 370 -5.15 3.09 16.71
N TRP A 371 -4.98 3.80 17.83
CA TRP A 371 -3.74 4.49 18.17
C TRP A 371 -2.53 3.55 18.26
N LEU A 372 -2.75 2.32 18.75
CA LEU A 372 -1.70 1.31 18.88
C LEU A 372 -1.27 0.77 17.51
N TYR A 373 -2.26 0.46 16.64
CA TYR A 373 -1.99 0.08 15.25
C TYR A 373 -1.18 1.13 14.53
N MET A 374 -1.59 2.38 14.67
CA MET A 374 -0.92 3.49 13.99
C MET A 374 0.48 3.73 14.54
N SER A 375 0.69 3.51 15.85
CA SER A 375 2.02 3.55 16.45
C SER A 375 2.93 2.44 15.89
N ASN A 376 2.42 1.22 15.75
CA ASN A 376 3.13 0.11 15.13
C ASN A 376 3.48 0.40 13.67
N ALA A 377 2.50 0.87 12.89
CA ALA A 377 2.70 1.27 11.50
C ALA A 377 3.74 2.40 11.38
N GLN A 378 3.69 3.39 12.26
CA GLN A 378 4.63 4.50 12.26
C GLN A 378 6.06 4.01 12.57
N CYS A 379 6.25 3.12 13.54
CA CYS A 379 7.54 2.49 13.81
C CYS A 379 8.06 1.72 12.57
N PHE A 380 7.18 0.97 11.90
CA PHE A 380 7.52 0.27 10.65
C PHE A 380 8.05 1.22 9.58
N PHE A 381 7.35 2.35 9.34
CA PHE A 381 7.76 3.31 8.31
C PHE A 381 9.00 4.12 8.69
N ILE A 382 9.25 4.38 9.97
CA ILE A 382 10.51 4.97 10.45
C ILE A 382 11.69 4.04 10.15
N LEU A 383 11.59 2.75 10.52
CA LEU A 383 12.63 1.75 10.24
C LEU A 383 12.87 1.60 8.73
N ARG A 384 11.78 1.54 7.97
CA ARG A 384 11.82 1.43 6.51
C ARG A 384 12.50 2.64 5.86
N ALA A 385 12.17 3.86 6.29
CA ALA A 385 12.76 5.10 5.76
C ALA A 385 14.28 5.15 5.91
N GLY A 386 14.82 4.58 6.98
CA GLY A 386 16.26 4.40 7.19
C GLY A 386 16.86 3.18 6.50
N GLY A 387 16.08 2.40 5.76
CA GLY A 387 16.53 1.19 5.07
C GLY A 387 16.79 -0.01 5.99
N ASP A 388 16.29 0.00 7.23
CA ASP A 388 16.34 -1.17 8.12
C ASP A 388 15.20 -2.16 7.83
N THR A 389 15.20 -2.70 6.61
CA THR A 389 14.16 -3.57 6.08
C THR A 389 14.12 -4.96 6.75
N LYS A 390 15.21 -5.37 7.40
CA LYS A 390 15.23 -6.61 8.20
C LYS A 390 14.44 -6.45 9.49
N SER A 391 14.60 -5.31 10.17
CA SER A 391 13.81 -5.00 11.37
C SER A 391 12.32 -4.84 11.05
N THR A 392 11.97 -4.29 9.88
CA THR A 392 10.56 -4.21 9.45
C THR A 392 9.96 -5.60 9.25
N LEU A 393 10.66 -6.50 8.59
CA LEU A 393 10.22 -7.89 8.42
C LEU A 393 10.02 -8.60 9.77
N LEU A 394 10.97 -8.41 10.69
CA LEU A 394 10.91 -9.05 12.03
C LEU A 394 9.73 -8.54 12.86
N MET A 395 9.51 -7.22 12.88
CA MET A 395 8.45 -6.65 13.71
C MET A 395 7.05 -6.86 13.15
N ASP A 396 6.92 -7.11 11.86
CA ASP A 396 5.62 -7.23 11.22
C ASP A 396 5.30 -8.69 10.84
N ALA A 397 5.83 -9.19 9.74
CA ALA A 397 5.49 -10.52 9.27
C ALA A 397 5.96 -11.63 10.23
N VAL A 398 7.20 -11.59 10.70
CA VAL A 398 7.72 -12.62 11.63
C VAL A 398 6.95 -12.61 12.95
N PHE A 399 6.65 -11.42 13.50
CA PHE A 399 5.85 -11.31 14.72
C PHE A 399 4.43 -11.87 14.51
N MET A 400 3.81 -11.57 13.37
CA MET A 400 2.48 -12.11 13.03
C MET A 400 2.48 -13.65 13.02
N TRP A 401 3.46 -14.24 12.36
CA TRP A 401 3.53 -15.71 12.21
C TRP A 401 3.96 -16.45 13.49
N LEU A 402 4.86 -15.86 14.29
CA LEU A 402 5.38 -16.51 15.49
C LEU A 402 4.62 -16.17 16.78
N VAL A 403 3.88 -15.06 16.80
CA VAL A 403 3.17 -14.62 18.02
C VAL A 403 1.67 -14.53 17.78
N ASN A 404 1.23 -13.69 16.86
CA ASN A 404 -0.19 -13.40 16.71
C ASN A 404 -0.99 -14.63 16.23
N LEU A 405 -0.57 -15.27 15.13
CA LEU A 405 -1.24 -16.45 14.58
C LEU A 405 -1.28 -17.65 15.55
N PRO A 406 -0.18 -18.04 16.21
CA PRO A 406 -0.22 -19.13 17.18
C PRO A 406 -1.14 -18.84 18.36
N VAL A 407 -1.11 -17.61 18.89
CA VAL A 407 -1.97 -17.21 20.02
C VAL A 407 -3.44 -17.24 19.62
N VAL A 408 -3.82 -16.60 18.50
CA VAL A 408 -5.21 -16.58 18.03
C VAL A 408 -5.68 -17.99 17.64
N GLY A 409 -4.83 -18.75 16.94
CA GLY A 409 -5.14 -20.13 16.55
C GLY A 409 -5.35 -21.05 17.76
N ALA A 410 -4.49 -20.95 18.77
CA ALA A 410 -4.64 -21.72 20.00
C ALA A 410 -5.97 -21.39 20.70
N VAL A 411 -6.31 -20.12 20.86
CA VAL A 411 -7.57 -19.73 21.49
C VAL A 411 -8.77 -20.16 20.63
N ALA A 412 -8.68 -20.02 19.28
CA ALA A 412 -9.78 -20.38 18.38
C ALA A 412 -10.08 -21.88 18.38
N TYR A 413 -9.06 -22.76 18.46
CA TYR A 413 -9.22 -24.21 18.33
C TYR A 413 -9.30 -24.95 19.66
N PHE A 414 -8.67 -24.44 20.73
CA PHE A 414 -8.59 -25.13 22.02
C PHE A 414 -9.51 -24.53 23.10
N THR A 415 -10.28 -23.49 22.78
CA THR A 415 -11.25 -22.89 23.73
C THR A 415 -12.60 -22.68 23.06
N ASP A 416 -13.67 -22.63 23.89
CA ASP A 416 -15.04 -22.30 23.47
C ASP A 416 -15.35 -20.81 23.63
N TRP A 417 -14.34 -19.96 23.66
CA TRP A 417 -14.52 -18.53 23.82
C TRP A 417 -15.30 -17.95 22.65
N ASN A 418 -16.11 -16.92 22.93
CA ASN A 418 -16.81 -16.20 21.89
C ASN A 418 -15.83 -15.44 20.98
N VAL A 419 -16.27 -15.13 19.77
CA VAL A 419 -15.43 -14.47 18.77
C VAL A 419 -14.86 -13.13 19.24
N TYR A 420 -15.61 -12.40 20.07
CA TYR A 420 -15.18 -11.09 20.59
C TYR A 420 -13.95 -11.22 21.49
N ALA A 421 -13.94 -12.25 22.36
CA ALA A 421 -12.80 -12.55 23.21
C ALA A 421 -11.57 -12.99 22.38
N ILE A 422 -11.78 -13.88 21.39
CA ILE A 422 -10.71 -14.32 20.49
C ILE A 422 -10.13 -13.13 19.72
N TYR A 423 -11.01 -12.24 19.23
CA TYR A 423 -10.59 -11.04 18.52
C TYR A 423 -9.80 -10.09 19.43
N LEU A 424 -10.28 -9.85 20.64
CA LEU A 424 -9.59 -9.00 21.63
C LEU A 424 -8.21 -9.56 22.00
N VAL A 425 -8.09 -10.88 22.16
CA VAL A 425 -6.78 -11.53 22.39
C VAL A 425 -5.84 -11.30 21.20
N GLY A 426 -6.32 -11.51 19.99
CA GLY A 426 -5.54 -11.24 18.79
C GLY A 426 -5.02 -9.81 18.75
N GLN A 427 -5.91 -8.86 19.03
CA GLN A 427 -5.59 -7.44 19.06
C GLN A 427 -4.64 -7.07 20.20
N SER A 428 -4.73 -7.74 21.34
CA SER A 428 -3.85 -7.48 22.49
C SER A 428 -2.38 -7.81 22.20
N THR A 429 -2.10 -8.70 21.24
CA THR A 429 -0.72 -8.99 20.82
C THR A 429 -0.03 -7.75 20.23
N ASP A 430 -0.77 -6.78 19.71
CA ASP A 430 -0.22 -5.53 19.19
C ASP A 430 0.45 -4.67 20.26
N PHE A 431 0.08 -4.83 21.55
CA PHE A 431 0.83 -4.20 22.65
C PHE A 431 2.25 -4.74 22.72
N LEU A 432 2.42 -6.06 22.65
CA LEU A 432 3.75 -6.71 22.62
C LEU A 432 4.53 -6.25 21.38
N LYS A 433 3.85 -6.21 20.22
CA LYS A 433 4.42 -5.71 18.98
C LYS A 433 4.91 -4.28 19.11
N PHE A 434 4.17 -3.41 19.79
CA PHE A 434 4.54 -2.01 19.97
C PHE A 434 5.83 -1.87 20.80
N PHE A 435 5.96 -2.56 21.93
CA PHE A 435 7.18 -2.52 22.73
C PHE A 435 8.39 -3.03 21.93
N PHE A 436 8.20 -4.10 21.17
CA PHE A 436 9.24 -4.64 20.30
C PHE A 436 9.62 -3.65 19.18
N ALA A 437 8.64 -3.10 18.46
CA ALA A 437 8.82 -2.14 17.38
C ALA A 437 9.48 -0.84 17.87
N TYR A 438 8.99 -0.28 18.97
CA TYR A 438 9.55 0.92 19.59
C TYR A 438 10.99 0.69 20.06
N GLY A 439 11.27 -0.50 20.62
CA GLY A 439 12.64 -0.91 20.98
C GLY A 439 13.58 -0.95 19.77
N LEU A 440 13.09 -1.39 18.60
CA LEU A 440 13.87 -1.36 17.36
C LEU A 440 14.12 0.06 16.87
N VAL A 441 13.13 0.94 16.95
CA VAL A 441 13.28 2.36 16.61
C VAL A 441 14.32 3.02 17.54
N LYS A 442 14.25 2.75 18.84
CA LYS A 442 15.17 3.29 19.85
C LYS A 442 16.63 2.80 19.70
N LYS A 443 16.84 1.62 19.08
CA LYS A 443 18.19 1.13 18.75
C LYS A 443 18.88 1.93 17.64
N GLU A 444 18.14 2.81 16.94
CA GLU A 444 18.63 3.75 15.93
C GLU A 444 19.43 3.13 14.77
N LYS A 445 19.32 1.83 14.53
CA LYS A 445 19.97 1.15 13.41
C LYS A 445 19.49 1.65 12.04
N TRP A 446 18.31 2.29 12.01
CA TRP A 446 17.71 2.92 10.84
C TRP A 446 18.32 4.29 10.53
N VAL A 447 19.06 4.93 11.47
CA VAL A 447 19.70 6.23 11.25
C VAL A 447 20.96 6.04 10.41
N LYS A 448 20.75 5.83 9.10
CA LYS A 448 21.82 5.57 8.14
C LYS A 448 21.60 6.38 6.86
N ASN A 449 22.70 7.00 6.40
CA ASN A 449 22.76 7.59 5.09
C ASN A 449 23.17 6.51 4.08
N LEU A 450 22.22 6.09 3.22
CA LEU A 450 22.49 5.08 2.17
C LEU A 450 23.11 5.69 0.92
N SER A 451 23.06 7.02 0.75
CA SER A 451 23.64 7.69 -0.41
C SER A 451 25.18 7.67 -0.38
N HIS A 452 25.79 7.67 0.81
CA HIS A 452 27.24 7.58 0.98
C HIS A 452 27.77 6.15 1.22
N ALA A 453 26.90 5.20 1.50
CA ALA A 453 27.33 3.82 1.78
C ALA A 453 28.03 3.12 0.59
N HIS A 454 28.04 3.74 -0.59
CA HIS A 454 28.70 3.26 -1.80
C HIS A 454 30.06 3.91 -2.05
N GLU A 455 30.39 5.02 -1.36
CA GLU A 455 31.67 5.74 -1.51
C GLU A 455 32.76 5.24 -0.55
N GLU A 456 32.41 4.65 0.59
CA GLU A 456 33.34 4.29 1.67
C GLU A 456 34.11 2.96 1.46
N LYS A 457 34.44 2.56 0.25
CA LYS A 457 35.44 1.50 -0.01
C LYS A 457 36.43 1.87 -1.11
N VAL A 458 37.01 3.03 -1.03
CA VAL A 458 38.35 3.28 -1.58
C VAL A 458 39.31 3.21 -0.38
N PRO A 459 40.14 2.17 -0.22
CA PRO A 459 41.23 2.25 0.73
C PRO A 459 42.13 3.39 0.24
N LEU A 460 42.27 4.40 1.06
CA LEU A 460 43.39 5.35 0.92
C LEU A 460 44.65 4.49 0.94
N PHE A 461 45.29 4.31 -0.22
CA PHE A 461 46.63 3.83 -0.28
C PHE A 461 47.46 4.88 0.47
N GLU A 462 47.91 4.51 1.66
CA GLU A 462 48.99 5.17 2.33
C GLU A 462 50.17 5.15 1.36
N THR A 463 50.58 6.32 0.90
CA THR A 463 51.86 6.50 0.22
C THR A 463 52.95 6.20 1.25
N PRO A 464 53.83 5.21 1.03
CA PRO A 464 54.99 5.07 1.90
C PRO A 464 55.94 6.23 1.61
N ILE A 465 56.41 6.83 2.70
CA ILE A 465 57.50 7.80 2.75
C ILE A 465 58.80 7.12 2.29
#